data_dfe6598d47ac915a6193df5a1b33962a
#
_entry.id   dfe6598d47ac915a6193df5a1b33962a
#
_cell.length_a   1.000
_cell.length_b   1.000
_cell.length_c   1.000
_cell.angle_alpha   90.00
_cell.angle_beta   90.00
_cell.angle_gamma   90.00
#
_symmetry.space_group_name_H-M   'P 1'
#
loop_
_entity.id
_entity.type
_entity.pdbx_description
1 polymer ?
#
loop_
_entity_poly.entity_id
_entity_poly.type
_entity_poly.pdbx_seq_one_letter_code
_entity_poly.pdbx_strand_id
1 'polypeptide(L)'
;MHSKLFLFFFCFCVATPGFSQVLPEYDLGGASKPKPDLTFRKENQYKRVHQSSLRLILRDQIGKTQTFLEQYLTDHPGDAETMYMLGILHGQRNELAKSENYMKRAIAAGLPEGRLIAGPREMLKPLANSELIKALSTKYDHEPVHGPLVGNVTDSTASFWVRTGKVSKVNVQITDPASGKKVGLSDDVQSRSSEDFTAVVNASSLEPNHEYQYSILIDGQPSQKKYSFRTLPRKAEASKFVIAFGGGAGYVPENERMWNTIGEFDPQAILLLGDNVYIDDPESVIMQQYTYQRRQSRPEWRKLTARSPVFTIWDDHDFSTNDSWGGADIDT
;
A
#
# COMPACT_ATOMS: atom_id res chain seq x y z
N MET A 1 -5.17 12.54 -38.99
CA MET A 1 -5.95 11.90 -37.93
C MET A 1 -5.44 12.48 -36.61
N HIS A 2 -6.27 13.31 -35.96
CA HIS A 2 -5.88 14.03 -34.76
C HIS A 2 -6.00 13.08 -33.57
N SER A 3 -4.89 12.72 -32.94
CA SER A 3 -4.92 12.02 -31.66
C SER A 3 -5.36 13.05 -30.59
N LYS A 4 -6.52 12.88 -30.02
CA LYS A 4 -6.94 13.64 -28.84
C LYS A 4 -6.19 13.03 -27.64
N LEU A 5 -5.18 13.76 -27.17
CA LEU A 5 -4.56 13.52 -25.89
C LEU A 5 -5.51 14.02 -24.83
N PHE A 6 -6.18 13.12 -24.09
CA PHE A 6 -6.95 13.50 -22.92
C PHE A 6 -5.99 13.53 -21.73
N LEU A 7 -5.54 14.72 -21.41
CA LEU A 7 -4.74 15.00 -20.23
C LEU A 7 -5.70 15.22 -19.05
N PHE A 8 -5.79 14.28 -18.12
CA PHE A 8 -6.50 14.50 -16.87
C PHE A 8 -5.48 14.92 -15.79
N PHE A 9 -5.52 16.21 -15.48
CA PHE A 9 -4.83 16.76 -14.32
C PHE A 9 -5.65 16.41 -13.06
N PHE A 10 -5.21 15.45 -12.28
CA PHE A 10 -5.66 15.31 -10.89
C PHE A 10 -4.74 16.15 -9.99
N CYS A 11 -4.79 17.46 -10.16
CA CYS A 11 -4.29 18.35 -9.14
C CYS A 11 -5.38 18.49 -8.08
N PHE A 12 -5.28 17.78 -6.95
CA PHE A 12 -6.09 18.09 -5.77
C PHE A 12 -5.55 19.37 -5.10
N CYS A 13 -5.50 20.45 -5.84
CA CYS A 13 -5.60 21.76 -5.26
C CYS A 13 -7.10 22.04 -5.05
N VAL A 14 -7.64 21.69 -3.89
CA VAL A 14 -8.80 22.40 -3.38
C VAL A 14 -8.29 23.79 -3.00
N ALA A 15 -8.22 24.65 -4.00
CA ALA A 15 -8.06 26.08 -3.79
C ALA A 15 -9.39 26.60 -3.22
N THR A 16 -9.56 26.52 -1.90
CA THR A 16 -10.45 27.43 -1.21
C THR A 16 -9.71 28.77 -1.17
N PRO A 17 -10.28 29.87 -1.70
CA PRO A 17 -9.65 31.17 -1.60
C PRO A 17 -9.62 31.55 -0.11
N GLY A 18 -8.43 31.67 0.46
CA GLY A 18 -8.23 32.32 1.75
C GLY A 18 -7.53 31.57 2.86
N PHE A 19 -6.89 30.41 2.63
CA PHE A 19 -6.06 29.80 3.66
C PHE A 19 -4.70 29.38 3.10
N SER A 20 -3.77 30.32 3.09
CA SER A 20 -2.35 30.02 3.25
C SER A 20 -2.16 29.57 4.70
N GLN A 21 -2.43 28.30 5.02
CA GLN A 21 -1.95 27.73 6.25
C GLN A 21 -0.50 27.30 5.98
N VAL A 22 0.42 28.10 6.48
CA VAL A 22 1.78 27.64 6.78
C VAL A 22 1.61 26.45 7.69
N LEU A 23 1.83 25.23 7.16
CA LEU A 23 1.91 24.03 8.00
C LEU A 23 3.03 24.29 8.99
N PRO A 24 2.85 24.02 10.28
CA PRO A 24 3.94 24.20 11.22
C PRO A 24 5.11 23.34 10.77
N GLU A 25 6.23 23.99 10.58
CA GLU A 25 7.51 23.42 10.23
C GLU A 25 7.87 22.36 11.28
N TYR A 26 7.86 21.09 10.90
CA TYR A 26 8.37 20.03 11.74
C TYR A 26 9.88 19.99 11.53
N ASP A 27 10.60 20.76 12.34
CA ASP A 27 12.05 20.64 12.44
C ASP A 27 12.39 19.24 13.00
N LEU A 28 12.84 18.35 12.14
CA LEU A 28 13.31 17.02 12.48
C LEU A 28 14.85 17.00 12.64
N GLY A 29 15.51 18.15 12.47
CA GLY A 29 16.95 18.31 12.62
C GLY A 29 17.35 18.79 14.02
N GLY A 30 18.12 18.00 14.74
CA GLY A 30 18.76 18.42 15.98
C GLY A 30 18.15 17.90 17.29
N ALA A 31 18.89 18.03 18.38
CA ALA A 31 18.66 17.38 19.68
C ALA A 31 17.39 17.79 20.47
N SER A 32 16.49 18.55 19.88
CA SER A 32 15.21 18.95 20.49
C SER A 32 14.06 18.84 19.52
N LYS A 33 13.77 17.60 19.09
CA LYS A 33 12.55 17.36 18.28
C LYS A 33 11.33 17.79 19.10
N PRO A 34 10.46 18.69 18.59
CA PRO A 34 9.24 19.04 19.30
C PRO A 34 8.43 17.79 19.55
N LYS A 35 7.88 17.66 20.76
CA LYS A 35 7.00 16.54 21.09
C LYS A 35 5.77 16.64 20.20
N PRO A 36 5.36 15.55 19.51
CA PRO A 36 4.15 15.58 18.70
C PRO A 36 2.96 16.02 19.56
N ASP A 37 2.30 17.09 19.16
CA ASP A 37 1.09 17.54 19.83
C ASP A 37 -0.10 16.73 19.34
N LEU A 38 -0.63 15.86 20.21
CA LEU A 38 -1.79 15.02 19.92
C LEU A 38 -3.09 15.83 19.80
N THR A 39 -3.15 17.03 20.37
CA THR A 39 -4.35 17.89 20.28
C THR A 39 -4.46 18.59 18.93
N PHE A 40 -3.42 18.55 18.14
CA PHE A 40 -3.26 19.27 16.88
C PHE A 40 -4.08 18.66 15.72
N ARG A 41 -4.83 17.59 15.92
CA ARG A 41 -5.39 16.77 14.84
C ARG A 41 -6.75 17.28 14.38
N LYS A 42 -6.76 17.90 13.19
CA LYS A 42 -7.98 18.16 12.43
C LYS A 42 -8.28 17.00 11.50
N GLU A 43 -9.53 16.79 11.14
CA GLU A 43 -9.97 15.70 10.27
C GLU A 43 -9.25 15.67 8.92
N ASN A 44 -8.94 16.83 8.35
CA ASN A 44 -8.17 16.94 7.10
C ASN A 44 -6.72 16.43 7.20
N GLN A 45 -6.26 16.06 8.41
CA GLN A 45 -4.95 15.48 8.66
C GLN A 45 -5.02 14.00 9.03
N TYR A 46 -6.06 13.30 8.66
CA TYR A 46 -6.28 11.88 8.97
C TYR A 46 -5.02 11.01 8.77
N LYS A 47 -4.29 11.23 7.67
CA LYS A 47 -3.05 10.50 7.36
C LYS A 47 -2.00 10.53 8.49
N ARG A 48 -2.00 11.60 9.33
CA ARG A 48 -1.00 11.81 10.38
C ARG A 48 -1.45 11.35 11.77
N VAL A 49 -2.75 11.22 12.02
CA VAL A 49 -3.30 10.82 13.33
C VAL A 49 -2.67 9.53 13.81
N HIS A 50 -2.76 8.50 13.00
CA HIS A 50 -2.32 7.15 13.34
C HIS A 50 -0.79 7.00 13.28
N GLN A 51 -0.13 7.71 12.35
CA GLN A 51 1.33 7.77 12.31
C GLN A 51 1.91 8.39 13.58
N SER A 52 1.33 9.51 14.04
CA SER A 52 1.75 10.14 15.30
C SER A 52 1.51 9.23 16.50
N SER A 53 0.38 8.54 16.53
CA SER A 53 0.07 7.57 17.57
C SER A 53 1.08 6.41 17.59
N LEU A 54 1.39 5.84 16.43
CA LEU A 54 2.40 4.78 16.32
C LEU A 54 3.78 5.25 16.79
N ARG A 55 4.19 6.46 16.39
CA ARG A 55 5.46 7.08 16.83
C ARG A 55 5.51 7.28 18.34
N LEU A 56 4.40 7.63 18.98
CA LEU A 56 4.31 7.76 20.43
C LEU A 56 4.33 6.41 21.14
N ILE A 57 3.72 5.38 20.58
CA ILE A 57 3.82 4.01 21.08
C ILE A 57 5.31 3.55 21.04
N LEU A 58 6.01 3.79 19.94
CA LEU A 58 7.43 3.47 19.80
C LEU A 58 8.34 4.22 20.80
N ARG A 59 7.88 5.35 21.32
CA ARG A 59 8.56 6.14 22.35
C ARG A 59 8.06 5.85 23.76
N ASP A 60 7.36 4.75 23.96
CA ASP A 60 6.78 4.32 25.25
C ASP A 60 5.83 5.35 25.91
N GLN A 61 5.21 6.22 25.08
CA GLN A 61 4.22 7.18 25.56
C GLN A 61 2.79 6.58 25.54
N ILE A 62 2.67 5.37 26.07
CA ILE A 62 1.48 4.52 25.94
C ILE A 62 0.22 5.16 26.55
N GLY A 63 0.31 5.69 27.79
CA GLY A 63 -0.87 6.21 28.51
C GLY A 63 -1.54 7.39 27.78
N LYS A 64 -0.74 8.37 27.34
CA LYS A 64 -1.25 9.53 26.58
C LYS A 64 -1.84 9.11 25.24
N THR A 65 -1.17 8.20 24.57
CA THR A 65 -1.61 7.69 23.26
C THR A 65 -2.93 6.93 23.39
N GLN A 66 -3.09 6.12 24.45
CA GLN A 66 -4.34 5.42 24.73
C GLN A 66 -5.48 6.41 24.91
N THR A 67 -5.34 7.40 25.81
CA THR A 67 -6.38 8.40 26.06
C THR A 67 -6.78 9.14 24.79
N PHE A 68 -5.80 9.52 23.97
CA PHE A 68 -6.07 10.18 22.70
C PHE A 68 -6.84 9.27 21.72
N LEU A 69 -6.40 8.03 21.52
CA LEU A 69 -7.04 7.10 20.59
C LEU A 69 -8.45 6.71 21.04
N GLU A 70 -8.68 6.54 22.34
CA GLU A 70 -10.01 6.25 22.89
C GLU A 70 -10.96 7.43 22.70
N GLN A 71 -10.48 8.67 22.91
CA GLN A 71 -11.26 9.86 22.61
C GLN A 71 -11.54 9.99 21.12
N TYR A 72 -10.53 9.80 20.28
CA TYR A 72 -10.70 9.85 18.82
C TYR A 72 -11.71 8.81 18.34
N LEU A 73 -11.67 7.60 18.91
CA LEU A 73 -12.64 6.54 18.57
C LEU A 73 -14.06 6.87 19.07
N THR A 74 -14.19 7.63 20.15
CA THR A 74 -15.49 8.13 20.63
C THR A 74 -16.09 9.12 19.63
N ASP A 75 -15.26 10.00 19.09
CA ASP A 75 -15.67 10.99 18.09
C ASP A 75 -15.86 10.37 16.69
N HIS A 76 -15.18 9.25 16.41
CA HIS A 76 -15.21 8.52 15.15
C HIS A 76 -15.42 7.01 15.37
N PRO A 77 -16.62 6.57 15.81
CA PRO A 77 -16.84 5.21 16.34
C PRO A 77 -16.65 4.08 15.33
N GLY A 78 -16.62 4.40 14.03
CA GLY A 78 -16.37 3.46 12.94
C GLY A 78 -14.92 3.42 12.44
N ASP A 79 -14.00 4.19 13.04
CA ASP A 79 -12.64 4.30 12.51
C ASP A 79 -11.82 3.03 12.74
N ALA A 80 -11.65 2.27 11.66
CA ALA A 80 -10.94 0.99 11.67
C ALA A 80 -9.45 1.15 11.99
N GLU A 81 -8.83 2.24 11.56
CA GLU A 81 -7.40 2.48 11.76
C GLU A 81 -7.10 2.83 13.23
N THR A 82 -7.99 3.57 13.89
CA THR A 82 -7.89 3.84 15.34
C THR A 82 -8.04 2.56 16.16
N MET A 83 -8.99 1.69 15.79
CA MET A 83 -9.11 0.37 16.43
C MET A 83 -7.85 -0.47 16.23
N TYR A 84 -7.26 -0.44 15.05
CA TYR A 84 -5.99 -1.12 14.77
C TYR A 84 -4.85 -0.58 15.65
N MET A 85 -4.73 0.75 15.80
CA MET A 85 -3.74 1.36 16.68
C MET A 85 -3.94 0.99 18.15
N LEU A 86 -5.19 0.96 18.64
CA LEU A 86 -5.51 0.47 19.99
C LEU A 86 -5.15 -1.01 20.13
N GLY A 87 -5.38 -1.82 19.12
CA GLY A 87 -4.95 -3.21 19.10
C GLY A 87 -3.44 -3.35 19.23
N ILE A 88 -2.66 -2.59 18.48
CA ILE A 88 -1.19 -2.54 18.61
C ILE A 88 -0.81 -2.11 20.04
N LEU A 89 -1.36 -1.01 20.52
CA LEU A 89 -1.05 -0.47 21.84
C LEU A 89 -1.28 -1.49 22.96
N HIS A 90 -2.42 -2.15 22.97
CA HIS A 90 -2.71 -3.21 23.96
C HIS A 90 -1.81 -4.43 23.79
N GLY A 91 -1.40 -4.76 22.55
CA GLY A 91 -0.39 -5.79 22.29
C GLY A 91 0.95 -5.46 22.95
N GLN A 92 1.44 -4.24 22.81
CA GLN A 92 2.69 -3.78 23.43
C GLN A 92 2.64 -3.78 24.96
N ARG A 93 1.45 -3.70 25.55
CA ARG A 93 1.21 -3.83 27.00
C ARG A 93 1.02 -5.28 27.45
N ASN A 94 1.12 -6.24 26.54
CA ASN A 94 0.80 -7.65 26.79
C ASN A 94 -0.65 -7.91 27.24
N GLU A 95 -1.57 -7.01 26.91
CA GLU A 95 -3.01 -7.12 27.15
C GLU A 95 -3.69 -7.85 25.97
N LEU A 96 -3.29 -9.11 25.72
CA LEU A 96 -3.55 -9.82 24.47
C LEU A 96 -5.03 -9.95 24.13
N ALA A 97 -5.88 -10.19 25.13
CA ALA A 97 -7.33 -10.32 24.91
C ALA A 97 -7.96 -8.99 24.41
N LYS A 98 -7.54 -7.85 24.96
CA LYS A 98 -7.98 -6.53 24.50
C LYS A 98 -7.44 -6.24 23.11
N SER A 99 -6.15 -6.53 22.88
CA SER A 99 -5.51 -6.36 21.59
C SER A 99 -6.27 -7.12 20.50
N GLU A 100 -6.52 -8.42 20.70
CA GLU A 100 -7.27 -9.25 19.75
C GLU A 100 -8.71 -8.75 19.55
N ASN A 101 -9.38 -8.29 20.59
CA ASN A 101 -10.72 -7.71 20.49
C ASN A 101 -10.71 -6.47 19.57
N TYR A 102 -9.76 -5.54 19.78
CA TYR A 102 -9.65 -4.36 18.93
C TYR A 102 -9.31 -4.71 17.49
N MET A 103 -8.45 -5.71 17.25
CA MET A 103 -8.12 -6.19 15.90
C MET A 103 -9.36 -6.77 15.19
N LYS A 104 -10.17 -7.57 15.88
CA LYS A 104 -11.44 -8.09 15.34
C LYS A 104 -12.42 -6.97 15.01
N ARG A 105 -12.54 -5.97 15.87
CA ARG A 105 -13.37 -4.79 15.63
C ARG A 105 -12.87 -3.97 14.43
N ALA A 106 -11.56 -3.79 14.32
CA ALA A 106 -10.94 -3.11 13.18
C ALA A 106 -11.28 -3.81 11.84
N ILE A 107 -11.16 -5.14 11.80
CA ILE A 107 -11.55 -5.93 10.61
C ILE A 107 -13.04 -5.75 10.32
N ALA A 108 -13.90 -5.85 11.32
CA ALA A 108 -15.34 -5.66 11.16
C ALA A 108 -15.71 -4.24 10.66
N ALA A 109 -14.89 -3.25 11.01
CA ALA A 109 -15.01 -1.86 10.54
C ALA A 109 -14.34 -1.60 9.17
N GLY A 110 -13.82 -2.65 8.50
CA GLY A 110 -13.28 -2.56 7.15
C GLY A 110 -11.75 -2.49 7.04
N LEU A 111 -11.01 -2.72 8.13
CA LEU A 111 -9.55 -2.88 8.02
C LEU A 111 -9.25 -4.12 7.17
N PRO A 112 -8.42 -4.00 6.12
CA PRO A 112 -7.98 -5.18 5.37
C PRO A 112 -7.25 -6.18 6.26
N GLU A 113 -7.71 -7.42 6.32
CA GLU A 113 -7.17 -8.47 7.21
C GLU A 113 -5.67 -8.71 7.01
N GLY A 114 -5.19 -8.58 5.78
CA GLY A 114 -3.76 -8.73 5.45
C GLY A 114 -2.85 -7.79 6.26
N ARG A 115 -3.39 -6.68 6.81
CA ARG A 115 -2.68 -5.77 7.71
C ARG A 115 -2.20 -6.45 9.01
N LEU A 116 -2.86 -7.52 9.44
CA LEU A 116 -2.47 -8.28 10.61
C LEU A 116 -1.38 -9.31 10.30
N ILE A 117 -1.19 -9.66 9.03
CA ILE A 117 -0.16 -10.60 8.57
C ILE A 117 1.10 -9.86 8.12
N ALA A 118 0.94 -8.77 7.38
CA ALA A 118 2.03 -8.00 6.78
C ALA A 118 1.99 -6.50 7.17
N GLY A 119 1.46 -6.18 8.34
CA GLY A 119 1.59 -4.86 8.98
C GLY A 119 3.02 -4.65 9.51
N PRO A 120 3.30 -3.61 10.29
CA PRO A 120 4.58 -3.45 10.94
C PRO A 120 4.80 -4.63 11.91
N ARG A 121 5.51 -5.66 11.43
CA ARG A 121 5.58 -7.01 12.04
C ARG A 121 6.04 -6.97 13.49
N GLU A 122 7.01 -6.11 13.82
CA GLU A 122 7.49 -5.96 15.20
C GLU A 122 6.36 -5.59 16.16
N MET A 123 5.47 -4.71 15.72
CA MET A 123 4.35 -4.24 16.54
C MET A 123 3.24 -5.30 16.66
N LEU A 124 3.20 -6.27 15.77
CA LEU A 124 2.23 -7.36 15.77
C LEU A 124 2.74 -8.65 16.44
N LYS A 125 4.04 -8.74 16.74
CA LYS A 125 4.66 -9.89 17.41
C LYS A 125 3.90 -10.39 18.64
N PRO A 126 3.38 -9.54 19.56
CA PRO A 126 2.64 -10.01 20.72
C PRO A 126 1.43 -10.89 20.36
N LEU A 127 0.82 -10.65 19.20
CA LEU A 127 -0.35 -11.40 18.72
C LEU A 127 0.00 -12.66 17.90
N ALA A 128 1.26 -12.92 17.60
CA ALA A 128 1.67 -13.97 16.66
C ALA A 128 1.07 -15.36 16.97
N ASN A 129 0.84 -15.68 18.25
CA ASN A 129 0.29 -16.96 18.69
C ASN A 129 -1.23 -16.91 18.95
N SER A 130 -1.92 -15.79 18.68
CA SER A 130 -3.36 -15.68 18.86
C SER A 130 -4.13 -16.52 17.84
N GLU A 131 -5.33 -16.96 18.21
CA GLU A 131 -6.19 -17.73 17.30
C GLU A 131 -6.58 -16.92 16.06
N LEU A 132 -6.73 -15.59 16.21
CA LEU A 132 -6.99 -14.71 15.09
C LEU A 132 -5.86 -14.75 14.05
N ILE A 133 -4.60 -14.61 14.49
CA ILE A 133 -3.45 -14.64 13.57
C ILE A 133 -3.26 -16.00 12.95
N LYS A 134 -3.46 -17.08 13.68
CA LYS A 134 -3.41 -18.45 13.14
C LYS A 134 -4.44 -18.65 12.03
N ALA A 135 -5.69 -18.25 12.27
CA ALA A 135 -6.76 -18.36 11.28
C ALA A 135 -6.45 -17.54 10.01
N LEU A 136 -5.97 -16.30 10.19
CA LEU A 136 -5.57 -15.46 9.07
C LEU A 136 -4.35 -16.03 8.32
N SER A 137 -3.36 -16.56 9.03
CA SER A 137 -2.20 -17.21 8.39
C SER A 137 -2.62 -18.36 7.49
N THR A 138 -3.55 -19.22 7.96
CA THR A 138 -4.13 -20.29 7.14
C THR A 138 -4.87 -19.74 5.91
N LYS A 139 -5.64 -18.67 6.06
CA LYS A 139 -6.33 -18.02 4.95
C LYS A 139 -5.36 -17.50 3.87
N TYR A 140 -4.20 -17.00 4.29
CA TYR A 140 -3.16 -16.46 3.40
C TYR A 140 -2.09 -17.48 3.01
N ASP A 141 -2.27 -18.79 3.27
CA ASP A 141 -1.31 -19.81 2.87
C ASP A 141 -1.08 -19.86 1.35
N HIS A 142 -2.15 -19.62 0.58
CA HIS A 142 -2.12 -19.66 -0.88
C HIS A 142 -2.69 -18.38 -1.53
N GLU A 143 -2.86 -17.31 -0.73
CA GLU A 143 -3.33 -16.03 -1.20
C GLU A 143 -2.25 -14.96 -0.99
N PRO A 144 -2.03 -14.04 -1.96
CA PRO A 144 -1.16 -12.89 -1.73
C PRO A 144 -1.72 -12.00 -0.63
N VAL A 145 -0.89 -11.66 0.35
CA VAL A 145 -1.25 -10.69 1.39
C VAL A 145 -1.39 -9.30 0.77
N HIS A 146 -0.41 -8.92 -0.06
CA HIS A 146 -0.47 -7.70 -0.87
C HIS A 146 -0.15 -8.03 -2.34
N GLY A 147 -0.59 -7.16 -3.23
CA GLY A 147 -0.52 -7.38 -4.67
C GLY A 147 -1.68 -8.26 -5.18
N PRO A 148 -1.58 -8.84 -6.39
CA PRO A 148 -0.48 -8.62 -7.30
C PRO A 148 -0.40 -7.16 -7.77
N LEU A 149 0.80 -6.70 -8.07
CA LEU A 149 1.06 -5.47 -8.78
C LEU A 149 1.75 -5.83 -10.09
N VAL A 150 1.11 -5.51 -11.21
CA VAL A 150 1.70 -5.71 -12.52
C VAL A 150 2.63 -4.56 -12.87
N GLY A 151 3.78 -4.85 -13.45
CA GLY A 151 4.75 -3.86 -13.85
C GLY A 151 5.65 -4.36 -14.96
N ASN A 152 6.56 -3.52 -15.42
CA ASN A 152 7.53 -3.84 -16.45
C ASN A 152 6.90 -4.54 -17.68
N VAL A 153 5.69 -4.10 -18.06
CA VAL A 153 4.95 -4.66 -19.19
C VAL A 153 5.57 -4.16 -20.48
N THR A 154 5.88 -5.10 -21.38
CA THR A 154 6.32 -4.83 -22.75
C THR A 154 5.34 -5.45 -23.76
N ASP A 155 5.74 -5.55 -25.00
CA ASP A 155 4.98 -6.27 -26.03
C ASP A 155 5.06 -7.79 -25.89
N SER A 156 5.93 -8.32 -25.04
CA SER A 156 6.17 -9.77 -24.92
C SER A 156 6.49 -10.25 -23.49
N THR A 157 6.53 -9.33 -22.51
CA THR A 157 6.86 -9.63 -21.10
C THR A 157 5.98 -8.87 -20.14
N ALA A 158 5.91 -9.36 -18.89
CA ALA A 158 5.33 -8.67 -17.74
C ALA A 158 6.01 -9.14 -16.44
N SER A 159 6.01 -8.29 -15.42
CA SER A 159 6.47 -8.66 -14.08
C SER A 159 5.32 -8.52 -13.09
N PHE A 160 5.30 -9.39 -12.07
CA PHE A 160 4.25 -9.44 -11.07
C PHE A 160 4.87 -9.42 -9.68
N TRP A 161 4.65 -8.33 -8.96
CA TRP A 161 5.07 -8.23 -7.56
C TRP A 161 3.96 -8.71 -6.63
N VAL A 162 4.32 -9.52 -5.65
CA VAL A 162 3.42 -9.96 -4.58
C VAL A 162 4.14 -9.98 -3.24
N ARG A 163 3.37 -9.90 -2.14
CA ARG A 163 3.83 -10.23 -0.78
C ARG A 163 3.06 -11.43 -0.27
N THR A 164 3.77 -12.45 0.22
CA THR A 164 3.21 -13.64 0.84
C THR A 164 3.16 -13.52 2.38
N GLY A 165 2.42 -14.38 3.04
CA GLY A 165 2.33 -14.42 4.51
C GLY A 165 3.58 -15.04 5.17
N LYS A 166 4.27 -15.92 4.45
CA LYS A 166 5.43 -16.68 4.89
C LYS A 166 6.39 -16.89 3.72
N VAL A 167 7.56 -17.50 3.98
CA VAL A 167 8.47 -17.95 2.92
C VAL A 167 7.72 -18.94 2.04
N SER A 168 7.59 -18.63 0.75
CA SER A 168 6.81 -19.41 -0.21
C SER A 168 7.40 -19.33 -1.61
N LYS A 169 7.20 -20.39 -2.38
CA LYS A 169 7.50 -20.39 -3.82
C LYS A 169 6.36 -19.71 -4.57
N VAL A 170 6.67 -18.70 -5.34
CA VAL A 170 5.71 -17.91 -6.11
C VAL A 170 5.94 -18.10 -7.60
N ASN A 171 4.84 -18.28 -8.32
CA ASN A 171 4.80 -18.38 -9.77
C ASN A 171 3.53 -17.68 -10.30
N VAL A 172 3.45 -17.45 -11.60
CA VAL A 172 2.27 -16.85 -12.26
C VAL A 172 1.80 -17.77 -13.38
N GLN A 173 0.55 -18.19 -13.33
CA GLN A 173 -0.10 -18.89 -14.44
C GLN A 173 -0.86 -17.88 -15.29
N ILE A 174 -0.42 -17.73 -16.54
CA ILE A 174 -1.06 -16.86 -17.53
C ILE A 174 -1.92 -17.71 -18.45
N THR A 175 -3.09 -17.20 -18.80
CA THR A 175 -4.07 -17.89 -19.63
C THR A 175 -4.60 -16.94 -20.70
N ASP A 176 -4.62 -17.39 -21.93
CA ASP A 176 -5.31 -16.71 -23.02
C ASP A 176 -6.82 -16.84 -22.82
N PRO A 177 -7.57 -15.75 -22.65
CA PRO A 177 -9.00 -15.81 -22.35
C PRO A 177 -9.86 -16.36 -23.49
N ALA A 178 -9.41 -16.27 -24.73
CA ALA A 178 -10.15 -16.74 -25.90
C ALA A 178 -10.06 -18.25 -26.06
N SER A 179 -8.90 -18.84 -25.82
CA SER A 179 -8.66 -20.27 -25.98
C SER A 179 -8.74 -21.05 -24.65
N GLY A 180 -8.64 -20.38 -23.52
CA GLY A 180 -8.51 -21.00 -22.20
C GLY A 180 -7.17 -21.70 -21.95
N LYS A 181 -6.22 -21.58 -22.88
CA LYS A 181 -4.92 -22.26 -22.78
C LYS A 181 -3.96 -21.49 -21.90
N LYS A 182 -3.13 -22.21 -21.16
CA LYS A 182 -1.97 -21.65 -20.49
C LYS A 182 -0.94 -21.21 -21.52
N VAL A 183 -0.40 -20.01 -21.37
CA VAL A 183 0.53 -19.40 -22.31
C VAL A 183 1.67 -18.71 -21.54
N GLY A 184 2.74 -18.38 -22.28
CA GLY A 184 3.90 -17.72 -21.69
C GLY A 184 4.74 -18.66 -20.81
N LEU A 185 5.85 -18.13 -20.39
CA LEU A 185 6.76 -18.76 -19.42
C LEU A 185 6.89 -17.83 -18.23
N SER A 186 6.89 -18.37 -17.03
CA SER A 186 7.12 -17.57 -15.82
C SER A 186 8.15 -18.24 -14.92
N ASP A 187 8.88 -17.40 -14.19
CA ASP A 187 9.87 -17.85 -13.23
C ASP A 187 9.23 -18.46 -11.98
N ASP A 188 9.96 -19.33 -11.31
CA ASP A 188 9.70 -19.73 -9.95
C ASP A 188 10.56 -18.88 -9.01
N VAL A 189 9.95 -18.09 -8.14
CA VAL A 189 10.64 -17.18 -7.24
C VAL A 189 10.32 -17.51 -5.79
N GLN A 190 11.38 -17.60 -4.96
CA GLN A 190 11.21 -17.82 -3.52
C GLN A 190 11.12 -16.47 -2.80
N SER A 191 10.00 -16.18 -2.13
CA SER A 191 9.90 -15.05 -1.21
C SER A 191 10.76 -15.29 0.04
N ARG A 192 11.34 -14.22 0.59
CA ARG A 192 12.28 -14.31 1.73
C ARG A 192 11.89 -13.37 2.85
N SER A 193 12.12 -13.77 4.07
CA SER A 193 11.88 -12.93 5.25
C SER A 193 12.74 -11.66 5.28
N SER A 194 13.96 -11.74 4.75
CA SER A 194 14.87 -10.58 4.60
C SER A 194 14.35 -9.53 3.63
N GLU A 195 13.41 -9.89 2.76
CA GLU A 195 12.77 -9.03 1.75
C GLU A 195 11.28 -8.81 2.08
N ASP A 196 10.90 -8.89 3.35
CA ASP A 196 9.53 -8.78 3.85
C ASP A 196 8.54 -9.69 3.10
N PHE A 197 9.02 -10.91 2.75
CA PHE A 197 8.26 -11.95 2.04
C PHE A 197 7.72 -11.52 0.67
N THR A 198 8.42 -10.61 0.01
CA THR A 198 8.07 -10.18 -1.35
C THR A 198 8.71 -11.08 -2.41
N ALA A 199 8.09 -11.12 -3.57
CA ALA A 199 8.61 -11.77 -4.76
C ALA A 199 8.20 -10.97 -6.01
N VAL A 200 9.10 -10.92 -6.99
CA VAL A 200 8.81 -10.41 -8.34
C VAL A 200 8.98 -11.54 -9.33
N VAL A 201 7.88 -11.96 -9.92
CA VAL A 201 7.85 -13.03 -10.92
C VAL A 201 7.83 -12.41 -12.30
N ASN A 202 8.75 -12.83 -13.18
CA ASN A 202 8.79 -12.38 -14.57
C ASN A 202 8.13 -13.40 -15.47
N ALA A 203 7.35 -12.91 -16.42
CA ALA A 203 6.74 -13.71 -17.47
C ALA A 203 7.20 -13.22 -18.84
N SER A 204 7.33 -14.14 -19.78
CA SER A 204 7.81 -13.90 -21.14
C SER A 204 7.06 -14.74 -22.18
N SER A 205 7.41 -14.57 -23.44
CA SER A 205 6.79 -15.27 -24.58
C SER A 205 5.30 -14.99 -24.71
N LEU A 206 4.94 -13.73 -24.50
CA LEU A 206 3.59 -13.21 -24.66
C LEU A 206 3.44 -12.57 -26.06
N GLU A 207 2.19 -12.53 -26.56
CA GLU A 207 1.86 -11.83 -27.79
C GLU A 207 1.65 -10.33 -27.53
N PRO A 208 2.02 -9.44 -28.46
CA PRO A 208 1.84 -8.00 -28.33
C PRO A 208 0.37 -7.58 -28.43
N ASN A 209 0.02 -6.48 -27.74
CA ASN A 209 -1.30 -5.87 -27.73
C ASN A 209 -2.43 -6.87 -27.40
N HIS A 210 -2.14 -7.84 -26.55
CA HIS A 210 -3.03 -8.94 -26.20
C HIS A 210 -3.45 -8.87 -24.74
N GLU A 211 -4.71 -9.17 -24.45
CA GLU A 211 -5.24 -9.25 -23.09
C GLU A 211 -5.11 -10.68 -22.56
N TYR A 212 -4.59 -10.80 -21.34
CA TYR A 212 -4.38 -12.06 -20.65
C TYR A 212 -5.14 -12.09 -19.34
N GLN A 213 -5.57 -13.27 -18.93
CA GLN A 213 -5.93 -13.58 -17.55
C GLN A 213 -4.73 -14.20 -16.85
N TYR A 214 -4.60 -13.97 -15.54
CA TYR A 214 -3.57 -14.63 -14.74
C TYR A 214 -4.03 -14.93 -13.32
N SER A 215 -3.38 -15.91 -12.70
CA SER A 215 -3.49 -16.27 -11.30
C SER A 215 -2.10 -16.35 -10.68
N ILE A 216 -1.98 -15.90 -9.44
CA ILE A 216 -0.76 -16.11 -8.65
C ILE A 216 -0.80 -17.54 -8.11
N LEU A 217 0.30 -18.27 -8.23
CA LEU A 217 0.47 -19.56 -7.61
C LEU A 217 1.41 -19.39 -6.41
N ILE A 218 0.98 -19.87 -5.25
CA ILE A 218 1.79 -19.89 -4.02
C ILE A 218 1.92 -21.36 -3.60
N ASP A 219 3.17 -21.83 -3.54
CA ASP A 219 3.49 -23.24 -3.27
C ASP A 219 2.73 -24.22 -4.20
N GLY A 220 2.59 -23.82 -5.47
CA GLY A 220 1.92 -24.58 -6.53
C GLY A 220 0.39 -24.52 -6.52
N GLN A 221 -0.22 -23.83 -5.56
CA GLN A 221 -1.67 -23.65 -5.48
C GLN A 221 -2.09 -22.30 -6.04
N PRO A 222 -3.08 -22.26 -6.95
CA PRO A 222 -3.56 -21.00 -7.52
C PRO A 222 -4.37 -20.22 -6.47
N SER A 223 -4.16 -18.89 -6.43
CA SER A 223 -5.01 -17.99 -5.69
C SER A 223 -6.45 -18.04 -6.18
N GLN A 224 -7.41 -17.76 -5.32
CA GLN A 224 -8.84 -17.76 -5.66
C GLN A 224 -9.18 -16.71 -6.71
N LYS A 225 -8.49 -15.57 -6.66
CA LYS A 225 -8.73 -14.46 -7.58
C LYS A 225 -7.96 -14.64 -8.87
N LYS A 226 -8.64 -14.35 -9.97
CA LYS A 226 -8.06 -14.16 -11.29
C LYS A 226 -8.02 -12.68 -11.61
N TYR A 227 -6.99 -12.29 -12.31
CA TYR A 227 -6.75 -10.91 -12.72
C TYR A 227 -6.55 -10.85 -14.23
N SER A 228 -6.56 -9.67 -14.81
CA SER A 228 -6.21 -9.47 -16.22
C SER A 228 -5.20 -8.35 -16.38
N PHE A 229 -4.41 -8.42 -17.45
CA PHE A 229 -3.54 -7.34 -17.89
C PHE A 229 -3.42 -7.40 -19.41
N ARG A 230 -2.90 -6.31 -20.00
CA ARG A 230 -2.66 -6.24 -21.45
C ARG A 230 -1.20 -5.94 -21.72
N THR A 231 -0.60 -6.68 -22.66
CA THR A 231 0.73 -6.36 -23.19
C THR A 231 0.67 -5.12 -24.07
N LEU A 232 1.81 -4.43 -24.18
CA LEU A 232 1.91 -3.27 -25.07
C LEU A 232 1.88 -3.69 -26.55
N PRO A 233 1.49 -2.80 -27.47
CA PRO A 233 1.66 -3.02 -28.91
C PRO A 233 3.14 -3.09 -29.26
N ARG A 234 3.45 -3.66 -30.44
CA ARG A 234 4.83 -3.68 -30.95
C ARG A 234 5.36 -2.27 -31.12
N LYS A 235 6.67 -2.14 -30.95
CA LYS A 235 7.35 -0.87 -31.19
C LYS A 235 7.01 -0.33 -32.60
N ALA A 236 6.68 0.96 -32.68
CA ALA A 236 6.25 1.67 -33.87
C ALA A 236 4.85 1.29 -34.40
N GLU A 237 4.11 0.44 -33.74
CA GLU A 237 2.70 0.19 -34.05
C GLU A 237 1.82 1.30 -33.45
N ALA A 238 1.02 1.95 -34.30
CA ALA A 238 0.11 3.00 -33.84
C ALA A 238 -1.05 2.39 -33.06
N SER A 239 -1.25 2.84 -31.84
CA SER A 239 -2.37 2.38 -30.98
C SER A 239 -2.97 3.52 -30.17
N LYS A 240 -4.20 3.33 -29.70
CA LYS A 240 -4.76 4.20 -28.65
C LYS A 240 -4.11 3.86 -27.33
N PHE A 241 -3.76 4.88 -26.58
CA PHE A 241 -3.09 4.75 -25.29
C PHE A 241 -3.69 5.70 -24.27
N VAL A 242 -3.99 5.19 -23.07
CA VAL A 242 -4.48 5.97 -21.93
C VAL A 242 -3.40 5.90 -20.85
N ILE A 243 -2.94 7.07 -20.41
CA ILE A 243 -2.04 7.20 -19.26
C ILE A 243 -2.77 7.97 -18.18
N ALA A 244 -2.83 7.42 -16.97
CA ALA A 244 -3.18 8.15 -15.78
C ALA A 244 -1.90 8.64 -15.10
N PHE A 245 -1.90 9.86 -14.56
CA PHE A 245 -0.78 10.35 -13.78
C PHE A 245 -1.24 11.27 -12.65
N GLY A 246 -0.44 11.37 -11.59
CA GLY A 246 -0.72 12.21 -10.44
C GLY A 246 0.31 12.02 -9.33
N GLY A 247 0.23 12.84 -8.29
CA GLY A 247 1.05 12.79 -7.08
C GLY A 247 0.27 13.28 -5.87
N GLY A 248 0.90 13.35 -4.70
CA GLY A 248 0.28 13.87 -3.50
C GLY A 248 -0.81 12.96 -2.91
N ALA A 249 -0.69 11.64 -3.05
CA ALA A 249 -1.72 10.67 -2.69
C ALA A 249 -1.77 10.40 -1.16
N GLY A 250 -2.11 11.42 -0.37
CA GLY A 250 -2.31 11.27 1.08
C GLY A 250 -3.43 10.26 1.41
N TYR A 251 -3.23 9.49 2.46
CA TYR A 251 -4.19 8.48 2.86
C TYR A 251 -5.37 9.09 3.64
N VAL A 252 -6.55 9.01 3.05
CA VAL A 252 -7.85 9.29 3.67
C VAL A 252 -8.82 8.22 3.18
N PRO A 253 -9.44 7.41 4.06
CA PRO A 253 -10.23 6.25 3.66
C PRO A 253 -11.30 6.54 2.60
N GLU A 254 -12.02 7.66 2.74
CA GLU A 254 -13.08 8.09 1.84
C GLU A 254 -12.56 8.41 0.43
N ASN A 255 -11.29 8.82 0.32
CA ASN A 255 -10.67 9.19 -0.94
C ASN A 255 -10.06 7.99 -1.67
N GLU A 256 -9.86 6.85 -1.01
CA GLU A 256 -9.27 5.66 -1.64
C GLU A 256 -10.11 5.14 -2.83
N ARG A 257 -11.40 5.48 -2.90
CA ARG A 257 -12.27 5.23 -4.06
C ARG A 257 -11.72 5.83 -5.37
N MET A 258 -10.83 6.83 -5.30
CA MET A 258 -10.20 7.43 -6.49
C MET A 258 -9.49 6.39 -7.35
N TRP A 259 -8.90 5.35 -6.73
CA TRP A 259 -8.24 4.27 -7.45
C TRP A 259 -9.22 3.47 -8.34
N ASN A 260 -10.46 3.28 -7.89
CA ASN A 260 -11.50 2.67 -8.72
C ASN A 260 -11.87 3.61 -9.88
N THR A 261 -12.03 4.91 -9.63
CA THR A 261 -12.35 5.90 -10.67
C THR A 261 -11.25 5.95 -11.74
N ILE A 262 -9.97 5.92 -11.33
CA ILE A 262 -8.85 5.82 -12.29
C ILE A 262 -8.97 4.54 -13.12
N GLY A 263 -9.32 3.42 -12.48
CA GLY A 263 -9.48 2.13 -13.15
C GLY A 263 -10.60 2.06 -14.18
N GLU A 264 -11.63 2.92 -14.07
CA GLU A 264 -12.74 3.00 -15.05
C GLU A 264 -12.26 3.52 -16.42
N PHE A 265 -11.16 4.25 -16.47
CA PHE A 265 -10.56 4.72 -17.72
C PHE A 265 -9.64 3.68 -18.40
N ASP A 266 -9.46 2.51 -17.78
CA ASP A 266 -8.63 1.40 -18.29
C ASP A 266 -7.23 1.86 -18.74
N PRO A 267 -6.43 2.51 -17.85
CA PRO A 267 -5.13 3.03 -18.22
C PRO A 267 -4.14 1.90 -18.50
N GLN A 268 -3.38 2.04 -19.59
CA GLN A 268 -2.27 1.17 -19.95
C GLN A 268 -0.99 1.48 -19.17
N ALA A 269 -0.95 2.63 -18.51
CA ALA A 269 0.11 3.00 -17.58
C ALA A 269 -0.40 4.00 -16.54
N ILE A 270 0.15 3.91 -15.32
CA ILE A 270 -0.08 4.86 -14.24
C ILE A 270 1.27 5.43 -13.85
N LEU A 271 1.40 6.76 -13.88
CA LEU A 271 2.61 7.47 -13.48
C LEU A 271 2.34 8.17 -12.14
N LEU A 272 3.00 7.74 -11.09
CA LEU A 272 2.97 8.40 -9.79
C LEU A 272 4.19 9.32 -9.67
N LEU A 273 3.90 10.61 -9.53
CA LEU A 273 4.88 11.69 -9.65
C LEU A 273 5.41 12.15 -8.27
N GLY A 274 5.47 11.24 -7.32
CA GLY A 274 5.94 11.51 -5.97
C GLY A 274 4.82 11.71 -4.96
N ASP A 275 5.16 11.78 -3.69
CA ASP A 275 4.22 11.75 -2.56
C ASP A 275 3.23 10.58 -2.66
N ASN A 276 3.75 9.42 -2.96
CA ASN A 276 2.94 8.20 -3.09
C ASN A 276 2.37 7.77 -1.75
N VAL A 277 3.12 8.07 -0.70
CA VAL A 277 2.76 7.93 0.71
C VAL A 277 3.39 9.08 1.50
N TYR A 278 3.00 9.24 2.76
CA TYR A 278 3.54 10.28 3.63
C TYR A 278 4.15 9.62 4.86
N ILE A 279 5.42 9.27 4.79
CA ILE A 279 6.14 8.60 5.88
C ILE A 279 6.54 9.63 6.93
N ASP A 280 7.16 10.73 6.51
CA ASP A 280 7.65 11.82 7.35
C ASP A 280 8.53 11.35 8.52
N ASP A 281 9.23 10.23 8.34
CA ASP A 281 10.12 9.64 9.33
C ASP A 281 11.13 8.70 8.64
N PRO A 282 12.25 9.24 8.13
CA PRO A 282 13.20 8.50 7.30
C PRO A 282 13.94 7.40 8.06
N GLU A 283 14.10 7.55 9.37
CA GLU A 283 14.89 6.61 10.21
C GLU A 283 14.06 5.44 10.71
N SER A 284 12.72 5.50 10.64
CA SER A 284 11.85 4.50 11.22
C SER A 284 11.34 3.50 10.20
N VAL A 285 11.98 2.34 10.11
CA VAL A 285 11.51 1.21 9.29
C VAL A 285 10.07 0.82 9.62
N ILE A 286 9.67 0.90 10.89
CA ILE A 286 8.30 0.59 11.33
C ILE A 286 7.30 1.59 10.74
N MET A 287 7.64 2.88 10.68
CA MET A 287 6.79 3.91 10.07
C MET A 287 6.70 3.72 8.55
N GLN A 288 7.80 3.40 7.89
CA GLN A 288 7.83 3.08 6.47
C GLN A 288 6.92 1.87 6.19
N GLN A 289 7.12 0.77 6.90
CA GLN A 289 6.29 -0.44 6.78
C GLN A 289 4.81 -0.12 6.99
N TYR A 290 4.46 0.57 8.08
CA TYR A 290 3.09 0.94 8.38
C TYR A 290 2.44 1.72 7.23
N THR A 291 3.13 2.72 6.70
CA THR A 291 2.57 3.64 5.72
C THR A 291 2.41 2.98 4.35
N TYR A 292 3.43 2.28 3.85
CA TYR A 292 3.36 1.56 2.57
C TYR A 292 2.37 0.39 2.63
N GLN A 293 2.40 -0.41 3.70
CA GLN A 293 1.53 -1.57 3.83
C GLN A 293 0.05 -1.16 3.97
N ARG A 294 -0.22 0.00 4.59
CA ARG A 294 -1.56 0.59 4.64
C ARG A 294 -2.08 0.85 3.23
N ARG A 295 -1.31 1.46 2.34
CA ARG A 295 -1.67 1.69 0.94
C ARG A 295 -1.80 0.38 0.17
N GLN A 296 -0.80 -0.50 0.26
CA GLN A 296 -0.76 -1.77 -0.47
C GLN A 296 -1.89 -2.73 -0.10
N SER A 297 -2.46 -2.61 1.09
CA SER A 297 -3.57 -3.44 1.55
C SER A 297 -4.94 -3.04 1.00
N ARG A 298 -5.10 -1.79 0.50
CA ARG A 298 -6.39 -1.26 0.04
C ARG A 298 -6.94 -2.05 -1.14
N PRO A 299 -8.21 -2.52 -1.06
CA PRO A 299 -8.83 -3.27 -2.16
C PRO A 299 -8.86 -2.49 -3.48
N GLU A 300 -9.13 -1.18 -3.42
CA GLU A 300 -9.22 -0.29 -4.58
C GLU A 300 -7.85 -0.15 -5.28
N TRP A 301 -6.79 0.03 -4.51
CA TRP A 301 -5.42 0.07 -4.98
C TRP A 301 -5.02 -1.26 -5.63
N ARG A 302 -5.27 -2.38 -4.93
CA ARG A 302 -4.93 -3.73 -5.41
C ARG A 302 -5.67 -4.07 -6.71
N LYS A 303 -6.94 -3.66 -6.83
CA LYS A 303 -7.73 -3.88 -8.05
C LYS A 303 -7.11 -3.15 -9.25
N LEU A 304 -6.70 -1.91 -9.06
CA LEU A 304 -6.10 -1.09 -10.11
C LEU A 304 -4.73 -1.63 -10.53
N THR A 305 -3.83 -1.86 -9.56
CA THR A 305 -2.43 -2.23 -9.82
C THR A 305 -2.27 -3.68 -10.27
N ALA A 306 -3.26 -4.52 -10.05
CA ALA A 306 -3.28 -5.87 -10.62
C ALA A 306 -3.50 -5.89 -12.15
N ARG A 307 -3.97 -4.77 -12.73
CA ARG A 307 -4.30 -4.67 -14.15
C ARG A 307 -3.38 -3.70 -14.90
N SER A 308 -3.13 -2.56 -14.29
CA SER A 308 -2.42 -1.44 -14.91
C SER A 308 -1.02 -1.29 -14.32
N PRO A 309 0.05 -1.32 -15.14
CA PRO A 309 1.41 -1.15 -14.66
C PRO A 309 1.61 0.24 -14.06
N VAL A 310 2.29 0.28 -12.90
CA VAL A 310 2.60 1.50 -12.17
C VAL A 310 4.07 1.82 -12.35
N PHE A 311 4.34 3.04 -12.76
CA PHE A 311 5.65 3.67 -12.75
C PHE A 311 5.64 4.76 -11.69
N THR A 312 6.66 4.84 -10.89
CA THR A 312 6.71 5.79 -9.78
C THR A 312 8.07 6.46 -9.68
N ILE A 313 8.06 7.72 -9.28
CA ILE A 313 9.21 8.42 -8.74
C ILE A 313 8.94 8.71 -7.28
N TRP A 314 9.98 8.98 -6.51
CA TRP A 314 9.89 9.47 -5.15
C TRP A 314 9.84 11.00 -5.12
N ASP A 315 9.16 11.54 -4.10
CA ASP A 315 9.32 12.90 -3.63
C ASP A 315 9.62 12.85 -2.13
N ASP A 316 9.82 13.99 -1.51
CA ASP A 316 10.33 14.12 -0.14
C ASP A 316 9.55 13.29 0.89
N HIS A 317 8.24 13.27 0.86
CA HIS A 317 7.41 12.51 1.79
C HIS A 317 7.50 10.98 1.63
N ASP A 318 8.00 10.49 0.48
CA ASP A 318 8.18 9.06 0.24
C ASP A 318 9.40 8.48 0.96
N PHE A 319 10.41 9.31 1.24
CA PHE A 319 11.67 8.86 1.83
C PHE A 319 12.14 9.69 3.03
N SER A 320 11.65 10.92 3.21
CA SER A 320 12.17 11.83 4.23
C SER A 320 11.05 12.72 4.81
N THR A 321 11.37 13.97 5.09
CA THR A 321 10.50 15.00 5.66
C THR A 321 10.20 16.07 4.64
N ASN A 322 9.17 16.88 4.89
CA ASN A 322 8.74 17.94 3.99
C ASN A 322 9.92 18.83 3.53
N ASP A 323 9.95 19.11 2.22
CA ASP A 323 10.97 19.90 1.52
C ASP A 323 12.41 19.31 1.61
N SER A 324 12.55 18.03 1.90
CA SER A 324 13.85 17.33 1.83
C SER A 324 14.25 17.08 0.38
N TRP A 325 15.56 17.14 0.14
CA TRP A 325 16.16 16.83 -1.16
C TRP A 325 17.43 16.01 -0.95
N GLY A 326 17.80 15.21 -1.94
CA GLY A 326 18.98 14.34 -1.87
C GLY A 326 20.27 15.13 -1.80
N GLY A 327 20.63 15.61 -0.62
CA GLY A 327 21.92 16.21 -0.31
C GLY A 327 22.83 15.22 0.40
N ALA A 328 24.10 15.58 0.57
CA ALA A 328 25.12 14.75 1.19
C ALA A 328 24.80 14.24 2.61
N ASP A 329 23.83 14.84 3.27
CA ASP A 329 23.44 14.49 4.65
C ASP A 329 22.36 13.37 4.73
N ILE A 330 21.86 12.89 3.59
CA ILE A 330 20.85 11.81 3.52
C ILE A 330 21.49 10.46 3.17
N ASP A 331 22.70 10.47 2.62
CA ASP A 331 23.43 9.27 2.20
C ASP A 331 24.28 8.63 3.32
N THR A 332 24.06 8.97 4.60
CA THR A 332 24.82 8.41 5.74
C THR A 332 23.99 7.50 6.63
#